data_81797b1c5a2589cf588dbc27ef392722
#
_entry.id   81797b1c5a2589cf588dbc27ef392722
#
_cell.length_a   1.000
_cell.length_b   1.000
_cell.length_c   1.000
_cell.angle_alpha   90.00
_cell.angle_beta   90.00
_cell.angle_gamma   90.00
#
_symmetry.space_group_name_H-M   'P 1'
#
loop_
_entity.id
_entity.type
_entity.pdbx_description
1 polymer ?
#
loop_
_entity_poly.entity_id
_entity_poly.type
_entity_poly.pdbx_seq_one_letter_code
_entity_poly.pdbx_strand_id
1 'polypeptide(L)'
;MGKAFSEEERERVQEALRRVGLKLLAESGIRNVSIRRLTQEVGIAQGGFYTFYQDKEDFVMDLMCLRVREKTQAMLARKKETLKDPRGFLVELLYREGMHLKENKAFQNGESGTLEFWERASKRGENEIHDTYLAFMEQLLTYWRKKGLEIECDLNGLLNVGLAAGMLFANAKTLDEAYFPIIYRAFCEAEIDKFFKVVKA
;
A
#
# COMPACT_ATOMS: atom_id res chain seq x y z
N MET A 1 7.05 -36.88 10.92
CA MET A 1 7.54 -35.58 11.42
C MET A 1 8.19 -34.86 10.25
N GLY A 2 7.65 -33.74 9.79
CA GLY A 2 8.29 -32.93 8.75
C GLY A 2 9.60 -32.36 9.27
N LYS A 3 10.66 -32.40 8.45
CA LYS A 3 11.96 -31.82 8.76
C LYS A 3 11.77 -30.31 8.93
N ALA A 4 12.23 -29.74 10.04
CA ALA A 4 12.23 -28.29 10.22
C ALA A 4 13.12 -27.65 9.14
N PHE A 5 12.67 -26.56 8.54
CA PHE A 5 13.47 -25.77 7.59
C PHE A 5 14.72 -25.21 8.28
N SER A 6 15.87 -25.27 7.61
CA SER A 6 17.03 -24.47 8.01
C SER A 6 16.72 -22.97 7.81
N GLU A 7 17.53 -22.07 8.39
CA GLU A 7 17.36 -20.63 8.24
C GLU A 7 17.36 -20.23 6.76
N GLU A 8 18.34 -20.70 5.99
CA GLU A 8 18.42 -20.43 4.54
C GLU A 8 17.26 -21.03 3.74
N GLU A 9 16.78 -22.22 4.12
CA GLU A 9 15.58 -22.82 3.50
C GLU A 9 14.34 -22.02 3.84
N ARG A 10 14.25 -21.51 5.07
CA ARG A 10 13.15 -20.68 5.53
C ARG A 10 13.06 -19.38 4.74
N GLU A 11 14.17 -18.66 4.58
CA GLU A 11 14.23 -17.43 3.79
C GLU A 11 13.84 -17.68 2.33
N ARG A 12 14.42 -18.69 1.68
CA ARG A 12 14.09 -19.05 0.29
C ARG A 12 12.62 -19.39 0.09
N VAL A 13 12.04 -20.16 1.02
CA VAL A 13 10.61 -20.52 0.95
C VAL A 13 9.75 -19.29 1.16
N GLN A 14 10.08 -18.41 2.10
CA GLN A 14 9.34 -17.17 2.34
C GLN A 14 9.36 -16.24 1.13
N GLU A 15 10.53 -16.05 0.50
CA GLU A 15 10.65 -15.28 -0.74
C GLU A 15 9.85 -15.91 -1.90
N ALA A 16 9.87 -17.23 -2.02
CA ALA A 16 9.09 -17.93 -3.02
C ALA A 16 7.58 -17.77 -2.78
N LEU A 17 7.12 -17.87 -1.52
CA LEU A 17 5.74 -17.62 -1.13
C LEU A 17 5.30 -16.18 -1.49
N ARG A 18 6.12 -15.19 -1.18
CA ARG A 18 5.86 -13.78 -1.52
C ARG A 18 5.76 -13.57 -3.02
N ARG A 19 6.73 -14.06 -3.78
CA ARG A 19 6.75 -13.92 -5.25
C ARG A 19 5.52 -14.56 -5.91
N VAL A 20 5.22 -15.81 -5.56
CA VAL A 20 4.05 -16.52 -6.10
C VAL A 20 2.76 -15.87 -5.60
N GLY A 21 2.72 -15.46 -4.35
CA GLY A 21 1.59 -14.76 -3.75
C GLY A 21 1.24 -13.46 -4.46
N LEU A 22 2.22 -12.62 -4.78
CA LEU A 22 2.01 -11.38 -5.55
C LEU A 22 1.44 -11.67 -6.95
N LYS A 23 1.92 -12.74 -7.62
CA LYS A 23 1.37 -13.18 -8.90
C LYS A 23 -0.09 -13.59 -8.77
N LEU A 24 -0.41 -14.46 -7.80
CA LEU A 24 -1.78 -14.93 -7.57
C LEU A 24 -2.73 -13.80 -7.15
N LEU A 25 -2.22 -12.86 -6.34
CA LEU A 25 -2.97 -11.66 -5.95
C LEU A 25 -3.35 -10.81 -7.17
N ALA A 26 -2.43 -10.61 -8.10
CA ALA A 26 -2.68 -9.87 -9.33
C ALA A 26 -3.65 -10.60 -10.28
N GLU A 27 -3.59 -11.94 -10.34
CA GLU A 27 -4.44 -12.74 -11.20
C GLU A 27 -5.89 -12.85 -10.70
N SER A 28 -6.07 -13.06 -9.40
CA SER A 28 -7.36 -13.52 -8.84
C SER A 28 -7.95 -12.62 -7.76
N GLY A 29 -7.20 -11.63 -7.29
CA GLY A 29 -7.60 -10.75 -6.19
C GLY A 29 -7.46 -11.38 -4.80
N ILE A 30 -7.58 -10.54 -3.77
CA ILE A 30 -7.36 -10.91 -2.35
C ILE A 30 -8.20 -12.11 -1.93
N ARG A 31 -9.49 -12.13 -2.29
CA ARG A 31 -10.41 -13.19 -1.89
C ARG A 31 -10.05 -14.57 -2.45
N ASN A 32 -9.54 -14.60 -3.66
CA ASN A 32 -9.34 -15.82 -4.43
C ASN A 32 -7.91 -16.37 -4.35
N VAL A 33 -7.03 -15.74 -3.55
CA VAL A 33 -5.71 -16.34 -3.27
C VAL A 33 -5.92 -17.68 -2.58
N SER A 34 -5.50 -18.76 -3.25
CA SER A 34 -5.61 -20.12 -2.75
C SER A 34 -4.29 -20.59 -2.13
N ILE A 35 -4.32 -20.87 -0.82
CA ILE A 35 -3.14 -21.41 -0.12
C ILE A 35 -2.70 -22.73 -0.75
N ARG A 36 -3.65 -23.59 -1.15
CA ARG A 36 -3.33 -24.85 -1.83
C ARG A 36 -2.56 -24.63 -3.13
N ARG A 37 -3.03 -23.70 -3.98
CA ARG A 37 -2.34 -23.36 -5.24
C ARG A 37 -0.97 -22.72 -4.96
N LEU A 38 -0.91 -21.81 -4.01
CA LEU A 38 0.32 -21.14 -3.58
C LEU A 38 1.39 -22.15 -3.16
N THR A 39 1.06 -23.04 -2.24
CA THR A 39 2.01 -24.03 -1.71
C THR A 39 2.40 -25.06 -2.76
N GLN A 40 1.50 -25.41 -3.68
CA GLN A 40 1.75 -26.29 -4.81
C GLN A 40 2.74 -25.64 -5.81
N GLU A 41 2.57 -24.35 -6.16
CA GLU A 41 3.50 -23.63 -7.04
C GLU A 41 4.88 -23.39 -6.38
N VAL A 42 4.94 -23.26 -5.04
CA VAL A 42 6.19 -23.12 -4.27
C VAL A 42 6.89 -24.47 -4.03
N GLY A 43 6.15 -25.59 -4.12
CA GLY A 43 6.70 -26.93 -3.90
C GLY A 43 6.79 -27.32 -2.44
N ILE A 44 5.92 -26.80 -1.58
CA ILE A 44 5.85 -27.18 -0.14
C ILE A 44 4.49 -27.82 0.18
N ALA A 45 4.47 -28.59 1.27
CA ALA A 45 3.19 -29.09 1.79
C ALA A 45 2.31 -27.93 2.30
N GLN A 46 0.98 -28.06 2.17
CA GLN A 46 0.04 -27.02 2.62
C GLN A 46 0.21 -26.65 4.10
N GLY A 47 0.51 -27.65 4.96
CA GLY A 47 0.82 -27.41 6.37
C GLY A 47 2.09 -26.58 6.59
N GLY A 48 3.03 -26.60 5.64
CA GLY A 48 4.26 -25.80 5.68
C GLY A 48 3.99 -24.29 5.58
N PHE A 49 2.91 -23.86 4.94
CA PHE A 49 2.49 -22.46 4.91
C PHE A 49 2.30 -21.89 6.31
N TYR A 50 1.66 -22.65 7.19
CA TYR A 50 1.33 -22.20 8.56
C TYR A 50 2.55 -22.14 9.50
N THR A 51 3.74 -22.50 9.03
CA THR A 51 5.00 -22.24 9.75
C THR A 51 5.53 -20.82 9.48
N PHE A 52 5.01 -20.14 8.44
CA PHE A 52 5.40 -18.78 8.04
C PHE A 52 4.32 -17.74 8.37
N TYR A 53 3.05 -18.11 8.23
CA TYR A 53 1.90 -17.21 8.37
C TYR A 53 0.80 -17.87 9.20
N GLN A 54 0.16 -17.09 10.07
CA GLN A 54 -0.94 -17.61 10.93
C GLN A 54 -2.15 -18.02 10.09
N ASP A 55 -2.47 -17.19 9.11
CA ASP A 55 -3.61 -17.38 8.22
C ASP A 55 -3.37 -16.68 6.86
N LYS A 56 -4.38 -16.71 6.00
CA LYS A 56 -4.34 -16.09 4.69
C LYS A 56 -4.28 -14.57 4.77
N GLU A 57 -4.97 -13.99 5.74
CA GLU A 57 -5.00 -12.54 5.97
C GLU A 57 -3.62 -12.00 6.35
N ASP A 58 -2.92 -12.69 7.26
CA ASP A 58 -1.54 -12.40 7.65
C ASP A 58 -0.61 -12.42 6.43
N PHE A 59 -0.70 -13.45 5.61
CA PHE A 59 0.06 -13.55 4.36
C PHE A 59 -0.24 -12.41 3.38
N VAL A 60 -1.51 -12.10 3.14
CA VAL A 60 -1.89 -11.02 2.22
C VAL A 60 -1.41 -9.67 2.76
N MET A 61 -1.46 -9.46 4.08
CA MET A 61 -0.93 -8.25 4.70
C MET A 61 0.58 -8.12 4.47
N ASP A 62 1.37 -9.18 4.66
CA ASP A 62 2.81 -9.19 4.36
C ASP A 62 3.09 -8.81 2.89
N LEU A 63 2.30 -9.33 1.94
CA LEU A 63 2.41 -8.94 0.53
C LEU A 63 2.12 -7.46 0.29
N MET A 64 1.12 -6.91 0.96
CA MET A 64 0.78 -5.49 0.85
C MET A 64 1.88 -4.60 1.43
N CYS A 65 2.39 -4.94 2.62
CA CYS A 65 3.51 -4.25 3.24
C CYS A 65 4.76 -4.28 2.35
N LEU A 66 5.07 -5.43 1.75
CA LEU A 66 6.17 -5.56 0.81
C LEU A 66 6.02 -4.59 -0.38
N ARG A 67 4.84 -4.57 -1.01
CA ARG A 67 4.59 -3.66 -2.15
C ARG A 67 4.70 -2.18 -1.77
N VAL A 68 4.18 -1.81 -0.60
CA VAL A 68 4.29 -0.42 -0.11
C VAL A 68 5.75 -0.05 0.13
N ARG A 69 6.53 -0.94 0.74
CA ARG A 69 7.99 -0.73 0.95
C ARG A 69 8.74 -0.56 -0.37
N GLU A 70 8.57 -1.48 -1.32
CA GLU A 70 9.22 -1.41 -2.64
C GLU A 70 8.88 -0.10 -3.36
N LYS A 71 7.63 0.29 -3.32
CA LYS A 71 7.13 1.49 -3.97
C LYS A 71 7.68 2.77 -3.34
N THR A 72 7.62 2.89 -2.03
CA THR A 72 8.16 4.06 -1.31
C THR A 72 9.67 4.18 -1.50
N GLN A 73 10.40 3.06 -1.52
CA GLN A 73 11.83 3.04 -1.84
C GLN A 73 12.12 3.51 -3.26
N ALA A 74 11.36 3.02 -4.25
CA ALA A 74 11.50 3.45 -5.64
C ALA A 74 11.23 4.97 -5.81
N MET A 75 10.23 5.51 -5.11
CA MET A 75 9.96 6.95 -5.09
C MET A 75 11.08 7.74 -4.42
N LEU A 76 11.62 7.26 -3.29
CA LEU A 76 12.75 7.90 -2.62
C LEU A 76 14.02 7.90 -3.47
N ALA A 77 14.25 6.87 -4.27
CA ALA A 77 15.36 6.83 -5.22
C ALA A 77 15.28 7.98 -6.25
N ARG A 78 14.06 8.41 -6.58
CA ARG A 78 13.77 9.51 -7.53
C ARG A 78 13.39 10.83 -6.85
N LYS A 79 13.62 11.00 -5.56
CA LYS A 79 13.21 12.20 -4.79
C LYS A 79 13.73 13.53 -5.33
N LYS A 80 14.82 13.54 -6.14
CA LYS A 80 15.31 14.76 -6.79
C LYS A 80 14.27 15.38 -7.74
N GLU A 81 13.47 14.55 -8.38
CA GLU A 81 12.44 14.98 -9.34
C GLU A 81 11.30 15.74 -8.64
N THR A 82 11.05 15.42 -7.36
CA THR A 82 9.98 16.02 -6.57
C THR A 82 10.26 17.47 -6.15
N LEU A 83 11.52 17.93 -6.24
CA LEU A 83 11.90 19.31 -5.86
C LEU A 83 11.27 20.39 -6.75
N LYS A 84 10.89 20.05 -7.97
CA LYS A 84 10.31 21.02 -8.91
C LYS A 84 8.91 21.45 -8.47
N ASP A 85 8.15 20.53 -7.93
CA ASP A 85 6.79 20.75 -7.47
C ASP A 85 6.44 19.71 -6.37
N PRO A 86 6.84 19.95 -5.11
CA PRO A 86 6.53 19.04 -4.02
C PRO A 86 5.04 18.85 -3.77
N ARG A 87 4.25 19.95 -3.90
CA ARG A 87 2.79 19.90 -3.78
C ARG A 87 2.16 19.03 -4.86
N GLY A 88 2.48 19.33 -6.12
CA GLY A 88 1.96 18.55 -7.24
C GLY A 88 2.38 17.09 -7.18
N PHE A 89 3.58 16.80 -6.68
CA PHE A 89 4.01 15.42 -6.44
C PHE A 89 3.09 14.71 -5.42
N LEU A 90 2.74 15.35 -4.30
CA LEU A 90 1.85 14.75 -3.30
C LEU A 90 0.43 14.54 -3.83
N VAL A 91 -0.10 15.52 -4.57
CA VAL A 91 -1.41 15.40 -5.23
C VAL A 91 -1.41 14.23 -6.22
N GLU A 92 -0.39 14.16 -7.09
CA GLU A 92 -0.27 13.08 -8.07
C GLU A 92 -0.06 11.71 -7.41
N LEU A 93 0.71 11.66 -6.32
CA LEU A 93 0.89 10.44 -5.55
C LEU A 93 -0.46 9.94 -5.04
N LEU A 94 -1.21 10.77 -4.32
CA LEU A 94 -2.50 10.41 -3.73
C LEU A 94 -3.51 10.03 -4.81
N TYR A 95 -3.59 10.82 -5.89
CA TYR A 95 -4.52 10.59 -7.00
C TYR A 95 -4.24 9.27 -7.73
N ARG A 96 -2.97 9.05 -8.14
CA ARG A 96 -2.60 7.84 -8.87
C ARG A 96 -2.76 6.58 -8.05
N GLU A 97 -2.47 6.67 -6.74
CA GLU A 97 -2.68 5.53 -5.85
C GLU A 97 -4.13 5.10 -5.81
N GLY A 98 -5.05 6.04 -5.61
CA GLY A 98 -6.47 5.73 -5.61
C GLY A 98 -6.96 5.22 -6.96
N MET A 99 -6.57 5.86 -8.06
CA MET A 99 -6.96 5.40 -9.40
C MET A 99 -6.40 4.01 -9.72
N HIS A 100 -5.15 3.74 -9.35
CA HIS A 100 -4.56 2.43 -9.53
C HIS A 100 -5.27 1.34 -8.71
N LEU A 101 -5.67 1.65 -7.48
CA LEU A 101 -6.47 0.74 -6.66
C LEU A 101 -7.84 0.49 -7.31
N LYS A 102 -8.50 1.51 -7.87
CA LYS A 102 -9.78 1.38 -8.58
C LYS A 102 -9.68 0.45 -9.80
N GLU A 103 -8.59 0.54 -10.56
CA GLU A 103 -8.37 -0.25 -11.76
C GLU A 103 -7.87 -1.68 -11.46
N ASN A 104 -7.31 -1.89 -10.28
CA ASN A 104 -6.70 -3.16 -9.92
C ASN A 104 -7.76 -4.20 -9.55
N LYS A 105 -7.86 -5.26 -10.36
CA LYS A 105 -8.79 -6.40 -10.15
C LYS A 105 -8.66 -7.03 -8.75
N ALA A 106 -7.48 -6.92 -8.13
CA ALA A 106 -7.28 -7.40 -6.76
C ALA A 106 -8.23 -6.75 -5.75
N PHE A 107 -8.65 -5.51 -6.01
CA PHE A 107 -9.54 -4.73 -5.13
C PHE A 107 -10.97 -4.60 -5.69
N GLN A 108 -11.19 -4.81 -6.99
CA GLN A 108 -12.51 -4.65 -7.63
C GLN A 108 -13.55 -5.68 -7.21
N ASN A 109 -13.13 -6.89 -6.81
CA ASN A 109 -14.03 -7.99 -6.47
C ASN A 109 -14.47 -8.02 -5.00
N GLY A 110 -14.25 -6.93 -4.24
CA GLY A 110 -14.48 -6.88 -2.83
C GLY A 110 -15.50 -5.85 -2.38
N GLU A 111 -16.80 -6.10 -2.58
CA GLU A 111 -17.83 -5.16 -2.10
C GLU A 111 -17.85 -5.02 -0.58
N SER A 112 -17.54 -6.04 0.19
CA SER A 112 -17.41 -5.97 1.66
C SER A 112 -16.06 -6.48 2.17
N GLY A 113 -15.42 -7.40 1.47
CA GLY A 113 -14.23 -8.06 1.98
C GLY A 113 -12.95 -7.22 2.04
N THR A 114 -12.87 -6.14 1.29
CA THR A 114 -11.70 -5.25 1.34
C THR A 114 -11.78 -4.36 2.59
N LEU A 115 -12.96 -3.82 2.90
CA LEU A 115 -13.16 -3.02 4.11
C LEU A 115 -12.98 -3.88 5.37
N GLU A 116 -13.63 -5.04 5.43
CA GLU A 116 -13.47 -6.00 6.52
C GLU A 116 -12.03 -6.51 6.69
N PHE A 117 -11.30 -6.66 5.60
CA PHE A 117 -9.89 -6.99 5.61
C PHE A 117 -9.08 -5.88 6.27
N TRP A 118 -9.27 -4.62 5.86
CA TRP A 118 -8.59 -3.47 6.44
C TRP A 118 -8.97 -3.23 7.90
N GLU A 119 -10.24 -3.43 8.27
CA GLU A 119 -10.68 -3.36 9.66
C GLU A 119 -10.02 -4.43 10.54
N ARG A 120 -9.89 -5.66 10.02
CA ARG A 120 -9.20 -6.74 10.75
C ARG A 120 -7.70 -6.49 10.85
N ALA A 121 -7.09 -6.01 9.79
CA ALA A 121 -5.68 -5.67 9.77
C ALA A 121 -5.34 -4.54 10.75
N SER A 122 -6.16 -3.48 10.79
CA SER A 122 -5.97 -2.38 11.73
C SER A 122 -6.23 -2.77 13.20
N LYS A 123 -7.15 -3.70 13.47
CA LYS A 123 -7.40 -4.23 14.81
C LYS A 123 -6.27 -5.08 15.38
N ARG A 124 -5.42 -5.65 14.52
CA ARG A 124 -4.23 -6.42 14.95
C ARG A 124 -3.08 -5.53 15.47
N GLY A 125 -3.23 -4.21 15.44
CA GLY A 125 -2.22 -3.26 15.94
C GLY A 125 -0.98 -3.14 15.05
N GLU A 126 -0.95 -3.84 13.93
CA GLU A 126 0.14 -3.80 12.97
C GLU A 126 -0.12 -2.73 11.92
N ASN A 127 0.31 -1.51 12.24
CA ASN A 127 0.17 -0.38 11.33
C ASN A 127 1.40 -0.23 10.41
N GLU A 128 2.01 -1.36 9.99
CA GLU A 128 3.26 -1.35 9.21
C GLU A 128 3.14 -0.53 7.92
N ILE A 129 1.98 -0.57 7.26
CA ILE A 129 1.71 0.25 6.08
C ILE A 129 1.73 1.73 6.44
N HIS A 130 1.07 2.10 7.53
CA HIS A 130 1.06 3.47 8.03
C HIS A 130 2.47 3.93 8.39
N ASP A 131 3.21 3.12 9.13
CA ASP A 131 4.58 3.44 9.56
C ASP A 131 5.54 3.55 8.37
N THR A 132 5.34 2.73 7.33
CA THR A 132 6.10 2.82 6.08
C THR A 132 5.83 4.15 5.35
N TYR A 133 4.56 4.58 5.26
CA TYR A 133 4.24 5.87 4.66
C TYR A 133 4.70 7.04 5.54
N LEU A 134 4.60 6.93 6.86
CA LEU A 134 5.14 7.92 7.80
C LEU A 134 6.64 8.13 7.57
N ALA A 135 7.42 7.06 7.61
CA ALA A 135 8.86 7.11 7.38
C ALA A 135 9.23 7.64 5.98
N PHE A 136 8.44 7.29 4.96
CA PHE A 136 8.59 7.81 3.60
C PHE A 136 8.39 9.34 3.56
N MET A 137 7.31 9.83 4.16
CA MET A 137 7.00 11.26 4.19
C MET A 137 8.03 12.06 5.00
N GLU A 138 8.47 11.55 6.14
CA GLU A 138 9.52 12.18 6.95
C GLU A 138 10.83 12.32 6.18
N GLN A 139 11.22 11.29 5.41
CA GLN A 139 12.40 11.34 4.57
C GLN A 139 12.28 12.37 3.43
N LEU A 140 11.10 12.48 2.80
CA LEU A 140 10.85 13.50 1.77
C LEU A 140 10.89 14.91 2.36
N LEU A 141 10.17 15.16 3.46
CA LEU A 141 10.14 16.47 4.12
C LEU A 141 11.55 16.89 4.56
N THR A 142 12.30 15.96 5.15
CA THR A 142 13.71 16.19 5.54
C THR A 142 14.57 16.52 4.32
N TYR A 143 14.38 15.81 3.22
CA TYR A 143 15.12 16.06 2.00
C TYR A 143 14.79 17.44 1.40
N TRP A 144 13.52 17.81 1.29
CA TRP A 144 13.09 19.10 0.76
C TRP A 144 13.59 20.28 1.61
N ARG A 145 13.48 20.18 2.94
CA ARG A 145 14.01 21.19 3.87
C ARG A 145 15.53 21.34 3.77
N LYS A 146 16.27 20.24 3.62
CA LYS A 146 17.73 20.29 3.37
C LYS A 146 18.10 20.93 2.02
N LYS A 147 17.17 20.99 1.08
CA LYS A 147 17.34 21.67 -0.22
C LYS A 147 16.89 23.12 -0.22
N GLY A 148 16.53 23.65 0.94
CA GLY A 148 16.19 25.06 1.13
C GLY A 148 14.70 25.38 1.05
N LEU A 149 13.83 24.38 0.89
CA LEU A 149 12.39 24.64 0.89
C LEU A 149 11.88 24.89 2.32
N GLU A 150 11.14 25.95 2.50
CA GLU A 150 10.39 26.21 3.73
C GLU A 150 9.02 25.56 3.62
N ILE A 151 8.77 24.53 4.44
CA ILE A 151 7.57 23.70 4.35
C ILE A 151 6.84 23.69 5.68
N GLU A 152 5.59 24.10 5.66
CA GLU A 152 4.58 23.82 6.68
C GLU A 152 3.86 22.52 6.34
N CYS A 153 3.80 21.59 7.27
CA CYS A 153 3.19 20.29 7.06
C CYS A 153 2.63 19.73 8.37
N ASP A 154 1.35 19.42 8.36
CA ASP A 154 0.73 18.53 9.34
C ASP A 154 0.80 17.10 8.80
N LEU A 155 1.83 16.38 9.23
CA LEU A 155 2.08 15.02 8.76
C LEU A 155 0.98 14.03 9.17
N ASN A 156 0.43 14.19 10.37
CA ASN A 156 -0.68 13.35 10.82
C ASN A 156 -1.96 13.62 9.98
N GLY A 157 -2.23 14.89 9.67
CA GLY A 157 -3.28 15.27 8.74
C GLY A 157 -3.11 14.58 7.38
N LEU A 158 -1.94 14.65 6.76
CA LEU A 158 -1.64 14.01 5.48
C LEU A 158 -1.82 12.49 5.49
N LEU A 159 -1.42 11.82 6.58
CA LEU A 159 -1.61 10.37 6.69
C LEU A 159 -3.09 10.00 6.79
N ASN A 160 -3.89 10.80 7.50
CA ASN A 160 -5.34 10.62 7.57
C ASN A 160 -6.04 10.90 6.23
N VAL A 161 -5.50 11.81 5.41
CA VAL A 161 -5.98 12.01 4.02
C VAL A 161 -5.83 10.71 3.21
N GLY A 162 -4.73 9.99 3.36
CA GLY A 162 -4.55 8.68 2.71
C GLY A 162 -5.62 7.67 3.10
N LEU A 163 -6.01 7.63 4.39
CA LEU A 163 -7.10 6.77 4.86
C LEU A 163 -8.46 7.21 4.29
N ALA A 164 -8.76 8.52 4.32
CA ALA A 164 -9.99 9.07 3.76
C ALA A 164 -10.10 8.82 2.25
N ALA A 165 -8.99 8.97 1.52
CA ALA A 165 -8.90 8.60 0.11
C ALA A 165 -9.23 7.13 -0.14
N GLY A 166 -8.75 6.24 0.72
CA GLY A 166 -9.08 4.81 0.68
C GLY A 166 -10.58 4.54 0.87
N MET A 167 -11.23 5.26 1.78
CA MET A 167 -12.69 5.14 2.01
C MET A 167 -13.50 5.63 0.81
N LEU A 168 -13.14 6.78 0.21
CA LEU A 168 -13.77 7.28 -1.02
C LEU A 168 -13.61 6.27 -2.14
N PHE A 169 -12.44 5.72 -2.28
CA PHE A 169 -12.10 4.73 -3.28
C PHE A 169 -12.89 3.42 -3.10
N ALA A 170 -13.03 2.91 -1.87
CA ALA A 170 -13.81 1.70 -1.58
C ALA A 170 -15.29 1.86 -2.00
N ASN A 171 -15.79 3.10 -2.01
CA ASN A 171 -17.14 3.44 -2.43
C ASN A 171 -17.23 4.03 -3.85
N ALA A 172 -16.17 3.94 -4.65
CA ALA A 172 -16.11 4.54 -5.99
C ALA A 172 -17.24 4.08 -6.93
N LYS A 173 -17.74 2.86 -6.75
CA LYS A 173 -18.84 2.30 -7.54
C LYS A 173 -20.20 2.98 -7.29
N THR A 174 -20.35 3.72 -6.19
CA THR A 174 -21.58 4.48 -5.89
C THR A 174 -21.66 5.79 -6.65
N LEU A 175 -20.55 6.21 -7.24
CA LEU A 175 -20.45 7.42 -8.05
C LEU A 175 -20.38 7.05 -9.54
N ASP A 176 -20.91 7.95 -10.38
CA ASP A 176 -20.79 7.82 -11.83
C ASP A 176 -19.30 7.77 -12.23
N GLU A 177 -18.95 6.83 -13.12
CA GLU A 177 -17.56 6.62 -13.55
C GLU A 177 -16.94 7.85 -14.20
N ALA A 178 -17.72 8.67 -14.88
CA ALA A 178 -17.25 9.90 -15.52
C ALA A 178 -16.91 10.99 -14.50
N TYR A 179 -17.63 11.03 -13.37
CA TYR A 179 -17.43 12.06 -12.33
C TYR A 179 -16.43 11.66 -11.26
N PHE A 180 -16.25 10.36 -10.99
CA PHE A 180 -15.35 9.91 -9.93
C PHE A 180 -13.94 10.47 -10.06
N PRO A 181 -13.25 10.41 -11.22
CA PRO A 181 -11.89 10.95 -11.36
C PRO A 181 -11.81 12.45 -11.07
N ILE A 182 -12.85 13.21 -11.46
CA ILE A 182 -12.92 14.66 -11.28
C ILE A 182 -13.07 14.99 -9.78
N ILE A 183 -14.03 14.34 -9.12
CA ILE A 183 -14.30 14.52 -7.68
C ILE A 183 -13.09 14.10 -6.86
N TYR A 184 -12.50 12.94 -7.20
CA TYR A 184 -11.35 12.41 -6.48
C TYR A 184 -10.11 13.30 -6.65
N ARG A 185 -9.89 13.88 -7.83
CA ARG A 185 -8.82 14.86 -8.07
C ARG A 185 -9.01 16.09 -7.21
N ALA A 186 -10.21 16.68 -7.21
CA ALA A 186 -10.53 17.85 -6.40
C ALA A 186 -10.37 17.57 -4.90
N PHE A 187 -10.74 16.38 -4.43
CA PHE A 187 -10.49 15.94 -3.07
C PHE A 187 -8.97 15.91 -2.77
N CYS A 188 -8.17 15.25 -3.62
CA CYS A 188 -6.72 15.16 -3.42
C CYS A 188 -6.07 16.57 -3.33
N GLU A 189 -6.45 17.49 -4.22
CA GLU A 189 -5.92 18.84 -4.23
C GLU A 189 -6.29 19.62 -2.97
N ALA A 190 -7.56 19.61 -2.59
CA ALA A 190 -8.05 20.34 -1.43
C ALA A 190 -7.43 19.84 -0.11
N GLU A 191 -7.31 18.53 0.04
CA GLU A 191 -6.77 17.94 1.25
C GLU A 191 -5.26 18.13 1.36
N ILE A 192 -4.51 18.02 0.24
CA ILE A 192 -3.08 18.35 0.26
C ILE A 192 -2.88 19.82 0.61
N ASP A 193 -3.64 20.76 0.03
CA ASP A 193 -3.54 22.18 0.33
C ASP A 193 -3.87 22.53 1.79
N LYS A 194 -4.69 21.71 2.44
CA LYS A 194 -5.05 21.89 3.84
C LYS A 194 -3.90 21.55 4.79
N PHE A 195 -3.15 20.51 4.50
CA PHE A 195 -2.17 19.96 5.42
C PHE A 195 -0.69 20.13 4.97
N PHE A 196 -0.46 20.62 3.75
CA PHE A 196 0.87 20.80 3.18
C PHE A 196 0.99 22.12 2.42
N LYS A 197 2.02 22.90 2.71
CA LYS A 197 2.29 24.17 2.03
C LYS A 197 3.80 24.41 1.88
N VAL A 198 4.23 24.77 0.68
CA VAL A 198 5.55 25.35 0.44
C VAL A 198 5.44 26.85 0.65
N VAL A 199 6.08 27.38 1.71
CA VAL A 199 6.03 28.81 2.07
C VAL A 199 7.05 29.58 1.23
N LYS A 200 8.22 28.95 1.00
CA LYS A 200 9.29 29.53 0.19
C LYS A 200 10.07 28.44 -0.54
N ALA A 201 10.36 28.68 -1.79
CA ALA A 201 11.13 27.81 -2.67
C ALA A 201 12.48 28.42 -3.05
#